data_dedd9f4c24dccd401b21ff884e62012b
#
_entry.id   dedd9f4c24dccd401b21ff884e62012b
#
_cell.length_a   1.000
_cell.length_b   1.000
_cell.length_c   1.000
_cell.angle_alpha   90.00
_cell.angle_beta   90.00
_cell.angle_gamma   90.00
#
_symmetry.space_group_name_H-M   'P 1'
#
loop_
_entity.id
_entity.type
_entity.pdbx_description
1 polymer ?
#
loop_
_entity_poly.entity_id
_entity_poly.type
_entity_poly.pdbx_seq_one_letter_code
_entity_poly.pdbx_strand_id
1 'polypeptide(L)'
;KSLYVLQHGRDNLHRLFPELYTAWQSAVLPSEEFLKLKEGDDAGWPYYYYDQLQKKKLMTPEYGGDGKKEGKGKELAQPLIGFPGHWAPNDLYFYQGDQFPARYRNGAFIAFHGSTNRAPYPQAGYFVAFVPFNNGAPTGDWEVFADGFAGVDPIVNVRDAIYRPMGIAMGPDGSLYISETEKGKIWRVMYKGDKKNFGTSQLAEMEKHKLLSHIRTPDEVKDNLEKGKIPEKAKLYNTYCAACHQNDGKGDGNRFPPLGGTDWVTGDKTKLLNTLLKGLNGEIVVNDKPYNGLMPAHNFLKDEEVANI
;
A
#
# COMPACT_ATOMS: atom_id res chain seq x y z
N LYS A 1 24.95 -17.42 12.06
CA LYS A 1 23.76 -16.62 12.41
C LYS A 1 23.26 -15.94 11.14
N SER A 2 21.95 -15.90 10.91
CA SER A 2 21.36 -15.15 9.81
C SER A 2 20.87 -13.79 10.32
N LEU A 3 21.02 -12.75 9.51
CA LEU A 3 20.47 -11.43 9.72
C LEU A 3 19.25 -11.27 8.84
N TYR A 4 18.13 -10.83 9.42
CA TYR A 4 16.93 -10.50 8.67
C TYR A 4 16.73 -8.98 8.69
N VAL A 5 16.45 -8.42 7.54
CA VAL A 5 16.38 -6.97 7.32
C VAL A 5 15.13 -6.62 6.53
N LEU A 6 14.48 -5.52 6.93
CA LEU A 6 13.47 -4.85 6.11
C LEU A 6 14.12 -3.62 5.47
N GLN A 7 13.95 -3.48 4.17
CA GLN A 7 14.46 -2.34 3.41
C GLN A 7 13.28 -1.64 2.74
N HIS A 8 13.13 -0.34 3.01
CA HIS A 8 12.14 0.49 2.35
C HIS A 8 12.49 0.75 0.89
N GLY A 9 11.49 0.73 0.04
CA GLY A 9 11.57 1.25 -1.31
C GLY A 9 11.70 2.78 -1.30
N ARG A 10 12.30 3.36 -2.34
CA ARG A 10 12.35 4.80 -2.52
C ARG A 10 10.99 5.36 -3.00
N ASP A 11 10.79 6.66 -2.82
CA ASP A 11 9.59 7.35 -3.28
C ASP A 11 9.74 8.04 -4.64
N ASN A 12 8.61 8.46 -5.22
CA ASN A 12 8.52 9.43 -6.31
C ASN A 12 9.09 8.97 -7.66
N LEU A 13 9.04 7.68 -8.01
CA LEU A 13 9.54 7.19 -9.31
C LEU A 13 8.91 7.95 -10.50
N HIS A 14 7.57 8.01 -10.58
CA HIS A 14 6.90 8.72 -11.67
C HIS A 14 7.15 10.23 -11.64
N ARG A 15 7.15 10.84 -10.45
CA ARG A 15 7.36 12.29 -10.34
C ARG A 15 8.74 12.74 -10.82
N LEU A 16 9.76 11.90 -10.58
CA LEU A 16 11.16 12.20 -10.95
C LEU A 16 11.53 11.68 -12.33
N PHE A 17 10.89 10.59 -12.77
CA PHE A 17 11.18 9.90 -14.04
C PHE A 17 9.89 9.52 -14.76
N PRO A 18 9.05 10.52 -15.14
CA PRO A 18 7.75 10.26 -15.77
C PRO A 18 7.85 9.56 -17.13
N GLU A 19 9.00 9.65 -17.80
CA GLU A 19 9.28 8.96 -19.06
C GLU A 19 9.53 7.46 -18.88
N LEU A 20 9.88 7.01 -17.67
CA LEU A 20 10.22 5.62 -17.38
C LEU A 20 9.12 4.89 -16.60
N TYR A 21 8.35 5.58 -15.78
CA TYR A 21 7.38 4.98 -14.87
C TYR A 21 6.02 5.66 -14.96
N THR A 22 4.98 4.86 -15.01
CA THR A 22 3.60 5.34 -14.87
C THR A 22 3.29 5.69 -13.41
N ALA A 23 2.21 6.45 -13.18
CA ALA A 23 1.73 6.72 -11.82
C ALA A 23 1.40 5.43 -11.06
N TRP A 24 0.85 4.41 -11.77
CA TRP A 24 0.57 3.11 -11.20
C TRP A 24 1.85 2.38 -10.76
N GLN A 25 2.84 2.32 -11.64
CA GLN A 25 4.13 1.72 -11.29
C GLN A 25 4.75 2.43 -10.07
N SER A 26 4.72 3.76 -10.04
CA SER A 26 5.21 4.53 -8.90
C SER A 26 4.43 4.27 -7.60
N ALA A 27 3.15 3.88 -7.70
CA ALA A 27 2.32 3.56 -6.53
C ALA A 27 2.59 2.18 -5.94
N VAL A 28 3.25 1.27 -6.69
CA VAL A 28 3.51 -0.11 -6.25
C VAL A 28 4.99 -0.48 -6.24
N LEU A 29 5.86 0.40 -6.73
CA LEU A 29 7.32 0.26 -6.82
C LEU A 29 8.07 1.44 -6.21
N PRO A 30 9.33 1.24 -5.80
CA PRO A 30 10.01 -0.04 -5.61
C PRO A 30 9.38 -0.87 -4.50
N SER A 31 9.62 -2.16 -4.52
CA SER A 31 9.13 -3.06 -3.46
C SER A 31 9.77 -2.73 -2.11
N GLU A 32 8.99 -2.94 -1.07
CA GLU A 32 9.52 -3.09 0.28
C GLU A 32 10.14 -4.49 0.39
N GLU A 33 11.38 -4.58 0.82
CA GLU A 33 12.13 -5.84 0.75
C GLU A 33 12.28 -6.48 2.13
N PHE A 34 11.95 -7.76 2.24
CA PHE A 34 12.30 -8.60 3.37
C PHE A 34 13.46 -9.51 2.99
N LEU A 35 14.64 -9.21 3.51
CA LEU A 35 15.91 -9.83 3.16
C LEU A 35 16.38 -10.77 4.26
N LYS A 36 17.07 -11.85 3.85
CA LYS A 36 17.92 -12.66 4.71
C LYS A 36 19.34 -12.52 4.23
N LEU A 37 20.20 -11.94 5.04
CA LEU A 37 21.57 -11.60 4.70
C LEU A 37 22.57 -12.41 5.52
N LYS A 38 23.72 -12.64 4.94
CA LYS A 38 24.95 -13.13 5.57
C LYS A 38 26.07 -12.12 5.34
N GLU A 39 27.17 -12.30 6.01
CA GLU A 39 28.36 -11.45 5.84
C GLU A 39 28.82 -11.43 4.38
N GLY A 40 29.07 -10.23 3.86
CA GLY A 40 29.49 -9.98 2.49
C GLY A 40 28.37 -9.85 1.45
N ASP A 41 27.13 -10.10 1.81
CA ASP A 41 25.99 -9.89 0.90
C ASP A 41 25.80 -8.40 0.60
N ASP A 42 25.43 -8.12 -0.65
CA ASP A 42 25.07 -6.78 -1.14
C ASP A 42 23.59 -6.74 -1.47
N ALA A 43 22.82 -5.94 -0.75
CA ALA A 43 21.40 -5.73 -1.02
C ALA A 43 21.12 -4.78 -2.19
N GLY A 44 22.15 -4.11 -2.73
CA GLY A 44 22.06 -3.27 -3.93
C GLY A 44 21.84 -1.79 -3.70
N TRP A 45 21.37 -1.36 -2.54
CA TRP A 45 21.13 0.06 -2.25
C TRP A 45 22.44 0.89 -2.26
N PRO A 46 22.43 2.09 -2.84
CA PRO A 46 21.33 2.82 -3.50
C PRO A 46 21.23 2.56 -5.01
N TYR A 47 22.08 1.72 -5.58
CA TYR A 47 22.25 1.53 -7.02
C TYR A 47 21.18 0.67 -7.65
N TYR A 48 20.54 -0.21 -6.86
CA TYR A 48 19.53 -1.15 -7.31
C TYR A 48 18.35 -1.18 -6.35
N TYR A 49 17.19 -1.45 -6.91
CA TYR A 49 15.95 -1.71 -6.18
C TYR A 49 15.31 -3.03 -6.64
N TYR A 50 14.47 -3.62 -5.81
CA TYR A 50 13.72 -4.79 -6.22
C TYR A 50 12.38 -4.39 -6.85
N ASP A 51 12.12 -4.96 -8.03
CA ASP A 51 10.85 -4.84 -8.75
C ASP A 51 10.07 -6.16 -8.59
N GLN A 52 9.03 -6.15 -7.77
CA GLN A 52 8.19 -7.34 -7.52
C GLN A 52 7.38 -7.77 -8.76
N LEU A 53 7.10 -6.85 -9.68
CA LEU A 53 6.34 -7.14 -10.89
C LEU A 53 7.19 -7.95 -11.87
N GLN A 54 8.47 -7.61 -11.96
CA GLN A 54 9.46 -8.30 -12.78
C GLN A 54 10.23 -9.37 -12.00
N LYS A 55 10.13 -9.38 -10.67
CA LYS A 55 10.87 -10.27 -9.74
C LYS A 55 12.39 -10.19 -9.91
N LYS A 56 12.91 -8.96 -9.99
CA LYS A 56 14.32 -8.67 -10.28
C LYS A 56 14.85 -7.47 -9.53
N LYS A 57 16.15 -7.45 -9.29
CA LYS A 57 16.89 -6.25 -8.90
C LYS A 57 17.23 -5.45 -10.15
N LEU A 58 16.67 -4.25 -10.24
CA LEU A 58 16.87 -3.32 -11.35
C LEU A 58 17.72 -2.14 -10.93
N MET A 59 18.50 -1.59 -11.86
CA MET A 59 19.28 -0.39 -11.64
C MET A 59 18.34 0.81 -11.44
N THR A 60 18.63 1.65 -10.43
CA THR A 60 17.86 2.87 -10.19
C THR A 60 18.12 3.91 -11.29
N PRO A 61 17.13 4.71 -11.68
CA PRO A 61 17.27 5.68 -12.77
C PRO A 61 18.40 6.68 -12.57
N GLU A 62 18.67 7.09 -11.34
CA GLU A 62 19.77 8.00 -11.00
C GLU A 62 21.14 7.47 -11.42
N TYR A 63 21.28 6.17 -11.54
CA TYR A 63 22.53 5.50 -11.94
C TYR A 63 22.46 4.91 -13.34
N GLY A 64 21.48 5.38 -14.15
CA GLY A 64 21.33 4.99 -15.57
C GLY A 64 20.44 3.76 -15.78
N GLY A 65 19.56 3.46 -14.83
CA GLY A 65 18.48 2.50 -15.00
C GLY A 65 17.38 3.03 -15.92
N ASP A 66 16.70 2.12 -16.60
CA ASP A 66 15.64 2.37 -17.57
C ASP A 66 14.34 1.61 -17.24
N GLY A 67 14.21 1.15 -16.00
CA GLY A 67 13.10 0.32 -15.55
C GLY A 67 13.18 -1.16 -15.99
N LYS A 68 14.25 -1.57 -16.67
CA LYS A 68 14.48 -2.94 -17.16
C LYS A 68 15.91 -3.43 -16.95
N LYS A 69 16.86 -2.51 -16.81
CA LYS A 69 18.29 -2.80 -16.75
C LYS A 69 18.64 -3.47 -15.43
N GLU A 70 19.11 -4.70 -15.51
CA GLU A 70 19.62 -5.47 -14.38
C GLU A 70 21.09 -5.14 -14.10
N GLY A 71 21.55 -5.44 -12.88
CA GLY A 71 22.95 -5.37 -12.52
C GLY A 71 23.79 -6.34 -13.33
N LYS A 72 24.95 -5.89 -13.82
CA LYS A 72 25.92 -6.76 -14.50
C LYS A 72 27.05 -7.13 -13.56
N GLY A 73 27.36 -8.43 -13.51
CA GLY A 73 28.60 -8.94 -12.92
C GLY A 73 28.67 -9.01 -11.40
N LYS A 74 27.59 -8.69 -10.67
CA LYS A 74 27.53 -8.83 -9.22
C LYS A 74 26.24 -9.54 -8.82
N GLU A 75 26.38 -10.57 -8.00
CA GLU A 75 25.24 -11.24 -7.39
C GLU A 75 24.70 -10.37 -6.25
N LEU A 76 23.50 -9.83 -6.45
CA LEU A 76 22.80 -9.05 -5.42
C LEU A 76 21.90 -9.97 -4.59
N ALA A 77 21.84 -9.74 -3.29
CA ALA A 77 20.94 -10.45 -2.41
C ALA A 77 19.50 -10.22 -2.83
N GLN A 78 18.78 -11.30 -3.12
CA GLN A 78 17.38 -11.26 -3.48
C GLN A 78 16.52 -11.27 -2.20
N PRO A 79 15.40 -10.55 -2.14
CA PRO A 79 14.52 -10.61 -1.00
C PRO A 79 13.85 -11.98 -0.89
N LEU A 80 13.58 -12.41 0.34
CA LEU A 80 12.70 -13.54 0.62
C LEU A 80 11.26 -13.23 0.14
N ILE A 81 10.84 -11.98 0.35
CA ILE A 81 9.57 -11.43 -0.11
C ILE A 81 9.79 -9.97 -0.52
N GLY A 82 9.28 -9.60 -1.70
CA GLY A 82 9.09 -8.21 -2.10
C GLY A 82 7.62 -7.82 -1.92
N PHE A 83 7.34 -6.95 -0.96
CA PHE A 83 6.00 -6.41 -0.77
C PHE A 83 5.74 -5.24 -1.72
N PRO A 84 4.47 -4.89 -1.98
CA PRO A 84 4.15 -3.67 -2.71
C PRO A 84 4.81 -2.45 -2.09
N GLY A 85 5.26 -1.52 -2.94
CA GLY A 85 5.87 -0.28 -2.50
C GLY A 85 4.94 0.54 -1.60
N HIS A 86 5.56 1.38 -0.77
CA HIS A 86 4.88 2.33 0.11
C HIS A 86 4.08 1.72 1.29
N TRP A 87 4.29 0.45 1.62
CA TRP A 87 3.74 -0.12 2.85
C TRP A 87 4.53 0.29 4.09
N ALA A 88 5.79 0.69 3.94
CA ALA A 88 6.70 1.14 4.99
C ALA A 88 6.84 0.14 6.14
N PRO A 89 7.57 -0.98 5.96
CA PRO A 89 7.80 -1.98 6.99
C PRO A 89 8.78 -1.45 8.06
N ASN A 90 8.30 -1.16 9.26
CA ASN A 90 9.08 -0.50 10.31
C ASN A 90 9.61 -1.44 11.39
N ASP A 91 8.96 -2.59 11.60
CA ASP A 91 9.47 -3.56 12.57
C ASP A 91 9.24 -5.00 12.13
N LEU A 92 10.14 -5.88 12.56
CA LEU A 92 10.18 -7.30 12.26
C LEU A 92 10.39 -8.09 13.55
N TYR A 93 9.45 -8.96 13.89
CA TYR A 93 9.52 -9.78 15.08
C TYR A 93 9.29 -11.27 14.79
N PHE A 94 10.26 -12.14 15.09
CA PHE A 94 10.10 -13.60 15.03
C PHE A 94 9.49 -14.12 16.32
N TYR A 95 8.27 -14.66 16.22
CA TYR A 95 7.50 -15.09 17.37
C TYR A 95 7.96 -16.43 17.94
N GLN A 96 8.25 -16.47 19.24
CA GLN A 96 8.71 -17.66 19.96
C GLN A 96 7.71 -18.10 21.05
N GLY A 97 6.61 -17.37 21.21
CA GLY A 97 5.63 -17.68 22.25
C GLY A 97 4.69 -18.84 21.89
N ASP A 98 3.82 -19.14 22.82
CA ASP A 98 2.78 -20.17 22.68
C ASP A 98 1.37 -19.63 22.92
N GLN A 99 1.22 -18.32 23.10
CA GLN A 99 -0.09 -17.69 23.30
C GLN A 99 -0.98 -17.82 22.06
N PHE A 100 -0.39 -17.76 20.85
CA PHE A 100 -1.09 -18.00 19.59
C PHE A 100 -1.04 -19.46 19.15
N PRO A 101 -1.89 -19.90 18.19
CA PRO A 101 -1.83 -21.22 17.57
C PRO A 101 -0.41 -21.57 17.07
N ALA A 102 -0.08 -22.86 17.07
CA ALA A 102 1.28 -23.36 16.81
C ALA A 102 1.86 -22.90 15.45
N ARG A 103 0.99 -22.62 14.45
CA ARG A 103 1.43 -22.13 13.14
C ARG A 103 2.15 -20.78 13.17
N TYR A 104 1.91 -19.97 14.21
CA TYR A 104 2.57 -18.67 14.37
C TYR A 104 3.97 -18.76 14.97
N ARG A 105 4.32 -19.92 15.58
CA ARG A 105 5.65 -20.11 16.17
C ARG A 105 6.73 -20.12 15.09
N ASN A 106 7.82 -19.42 15.35
CA ASN A 106 8.94 -19.18 14.43
C ASN A 106 8.60 -18.36 13.17
N GLY A 107 7.37 -17.93 13.01
CA GLY A 107 6.99 -17.02 11.92
C GLY A 107 7.33 -15.56 12.23
N ALA A 108 7.33 -14.74 11.20
CA ALA A 108 7.69 -13.33 11.26
C ALA A 108 6.45 -12.44 11.25
N PHE A 109 6.32 -11.56 12.23
CA PHE A 109 5.37 -10.45 12.23
C PHE A 109 6.07 -9.20 11.72
N ILE A 110 5.40 -8.46 10.84
CA ILE A 110 5.92 -7.23 10.24
C ILE A 110 4.89 -6.12 10.42
N ALA A 111 5.30 -5.01 11.04
CA ALA A 111 4.47 -3.82 11.17
C ALA A 111 4.66 -2.92 9.95
N PHE A 112 3.61 -2.73 9.19
CA PHE A 112 3.56 -1.80 8.06
C PHE A 112 2.96 -0.47 8.50
N HIS A 113 3.83 0.52 8.67
CA HIS A 113 3.47 1.85 9.18
C HIS A 113 2.57 2.65 8.23
N GLY A 114 2.68 2.37 6.94
CA GLY A 114 1.93 3.03 5.90
C GLY A 114 2.59 4.30 5.36
N SER A 115 2.29 4.57 4.10
CA SER A 115 2.91 5.58 3.28
C SER A 115 2.17 6.91 3.28
N THR A 116 2.83 7.92 2.72
CA THR A 116 2.29 9.24 2.39
C THR A 116 2.46 9.58 0.90
N ASN A 117 3.04 8.69 0.10
CA ASN A 117 3.56 8.99 -1.25
C ASN A 117 2.96 8.11 -2.35
N ARG A 118 1.75 7.55 -2.12
CA ARG A 118 1.10 6.67 -3.09
C ARG A 118 0.09 7.39 -4.00
N ALA A 119 -0.19 8.67 -3.72
CA ALA A 119 -1.10 9.43 -4.55
C ALA A 119 -0.74 9.33 -6.05
N PRO A 120 -1.74 9.25 -6.96
CA PRO A 120 -3.17 9.51 -6.75
C PRO A 120 -3.96 8.34 -6.18
N TYR A 121 -3.34 7.20 -6.01
CA TYR A 121 -3.97 6.02 -5.40
C TYR A 121 -4.09 6.17 -3.87
N PRO A 122 -5.03 5.43 -3.23
CA PRO A 122 -5.10 5.36 -1.78
C PRO A 122 -3.76 5.00 -1.16
N GLN A 123 -3.46 5.58 0.00
CA GLN A 123 -2.27 5.25 0.76
C GLN A 123 -2.31 3.80 1.22
N ALA A 124 -1.17 3.16 1.41
CA ALA A 124 -1.07 1.73 1.70
C ALA A 124 -0.19 1.41 2.90
N GLY A 125 -0.34 0.20 3.45
CA GLY A 125 0.21 -0.23 4.71
C GLY A 125 -0.83 -0.14 5.83
N TYR A 126 -0.46 0.33 7.02
CA TYR A 126 -1.34 0.54 8.17
C TYR A 126 -1.88 -0.76 8.80
N PHE A 127 -1.15 -1.85 8.68
CA PHE A 127 -1.52 -3.16 9.23
C PHE A 127 -0.31 -3.94 9.71
N VAL A 128 -0.54 -5.06 10.38
CA VAL A 128 0.51 -6.02 10.74
C VAL A 128 0.31 -7.29 9.93
N ALA A 129 1.34 -7.68 9.21
CA ALA A 129 1.37 -8.95 8.49
C ALA A 129 2.03 -10.05 9.31
N PHE A 130 1.71 -11.29 8.95
CA PHE A 130 2.41 -12.50 9.38
C PHE A 130 2.96 -13.25 8.18
N VAL A 131 4.19 -13.70 8.28
CA VAL A 131 4.83 -14.58 7.29
C VAL A 131 5.15 -15.91 7.95
N PRO A 132 4.58 -17.03 7.49
CA PRO A 132 4.91 -18.35 8.01
C PRO A 132 6.33 -18.74 7.62
N PHE A 133 7.08 -19.27 8.59
CA PHE A 133 8.48 -19.65 8.41
C PHE A 133 8.74 -21.09 8.85
N ASN A 134 9.64 -21.77 8.14
CA ASN A 134 10.25 -23.00 8.57
C ASN A 134 11.73 -23.03 8.14
N ASN A 135 12.61 -23.52 9.00
CA ASN A 135 14.06 -23.61 8.73
C ASN A 135 14.70 -22.30 8.21
N GLY A 136 14.20 -21.17 8.68
CA GLY A 136 14.74 -19.84 8.33
C GLY A 136 14.40 -19.34 6.93
N ALA A 137 13.30 -19.84 6.35
CA ALA A 137 12.73 -19.37 5.09
C ALA A 137 11.20 -19.32 5.17
N PRO A 138 10.54 -18.43 4.40
CA PRO A 138 9.08 -18.42 4.26
C PRO A 138 8.57 -19.76 3.70
N THR A 139 7.43 -20.22 4.20
CA THR A 139 6.75 -21.44 3.74
C THR A 139 5.45 -21.17 3.00
N GLY A 140 5.09 -19.92 2.86
CA GLY A 140 3.89 -19.45 2.15
C GLY A 140 3.92 -17.94 2.00
N ASP A 141 2.86 -17.42 1.40
CA ASP A 141 2.66 -15.99 1.28
C ASP A 141 2.42 -15.34 2.64
N TRP A 142 2.57 -14.02 2.70
CA TRP A 142 2.21 -13.21 3.85
C TRP A 142 0.68 -13.20 4.04
N GLU A 143 0.28 -13.04 5.28
CA GLU A 143 -1.11 -13.01 5.72
C GLU A 143 -1.38 -11.72 6.49
N VAL A 144 -2.60 -11.21 6.45
CA VAL A 144 -3.01 -10.13 7.36
C VAL A 144 -3.15 -10.73 8.76
N PHE A 145 -2.44 -10.18 9.73
CA PHE A 145 -2.56 -10.61 11.13
C PHE A 145 -3.43 -9.65 11.96
N ALA A 146 -3.22 -8.36 11.84
CA ALA A 146 -4.00 -7.34 12.51
C ALA A 146 -4.17 -6.12 11.60
N ASP A 147 -5.38 -5.60 11.54
CA ASP A 147 -5.77 -4.47 10.73
C ASP A 147 -6.77 -3.58 11.46
N GLY A 148 -7.26 -2.51 10.78
CA GLY A 148 -8.21 -1.56 11.35
C GLY A 148 -7.57 -0.42 12.14
N PHE A 149 -6.24 -0.31 12.16
CA PHE A 149 -5.52 0.78 12.83
C PHE A 149 -5.87 2.15 12.24
N ALA A 150 -5.95 2.25 10.94
CA ALA A 150 -6.29 3.50 10.25
C ALA A 150 -7.71 3.99 10.58
N GLY A 151 -8.64 3.08 10.87
CA GLY A 151 -10.04 3.40 11.19
C GLY A 151 -10.87 3.88 9.99
N VAL A 152 -10.28 3.95 8.81
CA VAL A 152 -10.93 4.35 7.55
C VAL A 152 -10.36 3.55 6.38
N ASP A 153 -11.16 3.36 5.33
CA ASP A 153 -10.76 2.86 4.01
C ASP A 153 -11.66 3.51 2.95
N PRO A 154 -11.11 4.16 1.90
CA PRO A 154 -9.70 4.36 1.60
C PRO A 154 -9.01 5.40 2.50
N ILE A 155 -7.67 5.31 2.60
CA ILE A 155 -6.81 6.32 3.20
C ILE A 155 -6.30 7.21 2.07
N VAL A 156 -6.84 8.41 1.93
CA VAL A 156 -6.45 9.35 0.85
C VAL A 156 -5.23 10.17 1.28
N ASN A 157 -5.26 10.65 2.52
CA ASN A 157 -4.15 11.36 3.12
C ASN A 157 -3.67 10.61 4.37
N VAL A 158 -2.39 10.70 4.69
CA VAL A 158 -1.85 10.10 5.92
C VAL A 158 -2.58 10.54 7.19
N ARG A 159 -3.10 11.78 7.23
CA ARG A 159 -3.84 12.33 8.36
C ARG A 159 -5.22 11.72 8.55
N ASP A 160 -5.72 10.98 7.58
CA ASP A 160 -6.99 10.23 7.70
C ASP A 160 -6.84 9.06 8.67
N ALA A 161 -5.64 8.49 8.76
CA ALA A 161 -5.38 7.35 9.63
C ALA A 161 -5.39 7.77 11.10
N ILE A 162 -6.19 7.08 11.90
CA ILE A 162 -6.26 7.33 13.35
C ILE A 162 -4.99 6.86 14.04
N TYR A 163 -4.47 5.69 13.63
CA TYR A 163 -3.26 5.08 14.16
C TYR A 163 -2.43 4.45 13.05
N ARG A 164 -1.12 4.38 13.29
CA ARG A 164 -0.15 3.82 12.34
C ARG A 164 0.77 2.85 13.07
N PRO A 165 0.70 1.53 12.81
CA PRO A 165 1.53 0.53 13.48
C PRO A 165 3.02 0.83 13.30
N MET A 166 3.82 0.64 14.35
CA MET A 166 5.25 0.96 14.30
C MET A 166 6.12 -0.18 14.82
N GLY A 167 5.94 -0.58 16.06
CA GLY A 167 6.78 -1.57 16.73
C GLY A 167 6.00 -2.79 17.20
N ILE A 168 6.68 -3.93 17.27
CA ILE A 168 6.13 -5.22 17.72
C ILE A 168 7.02 -5.80 18.81
N ALA A 169 6.43 -6.22 19.93
CA ALA A 169 7.14 -6.91 20.98
C ALA A 169 6.29 -8.05 21.56
N MET A 170 6.92 -9.07 22.07
CA MET A 170 6.25 -10.15 22.80
C MET A 170 6.34 -9.92 24.30
N GLY A 171 5.24 -10.02 24.99
CA GLY A 171 5.19 -10.03 26.46
C GLY A 171 5.59 -11.37 27.06
N PRO A 172 5.81 -11.41 28.38
CA PRO A 172 6.24 -12.64 29.07
C PRO A 172 5.20 -13.76 29.01
N ASP A 173 3.94 -13.44 28.75
CA ASP A 173 2.84 -14.38 28.57
C ASP A 173 2.62 -14.81 27.09
N GLY A 174 3.52 -14.41 26.20
CA GLY A 174 3.43 -14.71 24.77
C GLY A 174 2.46 -13.82 23.98
N SER A 175 1.74 -12.87 24.60
CA SER A 175 0.95 -11.90 23.88
C SER A 175 1.81 -10.95 23.06
N LEU A 176 1.29 -10.43 21.94
CA LEU A 176 1.98 -9.41 21.16
C LEU A 176 1.52 -8.01 21.58
N TYR A 177 2.48 -7.10 21.64
CA TYR A 177 2.25 -5.67 21.83
C TYR A 177 2.59 -4.97 20.53
N ILE A 178 1.69 -4.13 20.04
CA ILE A 178 1.84 -3.33 18.84
C ILE A 178 1.76 -1.87 19.24
N SER A 179 2.85 -1.14 19.05
CA SER A 179 2.89 0.31 19.24
C SER A 179 2.50 1.06 17.97
N GLU A 180 2.19 2.35 18.10
CA GLU A 180 1.85 3.23 16.99
C GLU A 180 2.39 4.64 17.24
N THR A 181 2.41 5.50 16.22
CA THR A 181 3.10 6.80 16.28
C THR A 181 2.21 8.02 16.41
N GLU A 182 0.90 7.90 16.16
CA GLU A 182 0.03 9.08 16.06
C GLU A 182 -0.51 9.57 17.41
N LYS A 183 -0.81 8.64 18.33
CA LYS A 183 -1.46 8.95 19.60
C LYS A 183 -0.86 8.25 20.81
N GLY A 184 0.29 7.57 20.62
CA GLY A 184 0.97 6.87 21.71
C GLY A 184 0.23 5.67 22.27
N LYS A 185 -0.61 4.99 21.46
CA LYS A 185 -1.34 3.80 21.87
C LYS A 185 -0.53 2.55 21.73
N ILE A 186 -0.73 1.59 22.62
CA ILE A 186 -0.18 0.25 22.54
C ILE A 186 -1.33 -0.75 22.64
N TRP A 187 -1.45 -1.63 21.66
CA TRP A 187 -2.39 -2.76 21.70
C TRP A 187 -1.70 -3.98 22.25
N ARG A 188 -2.38 -4.71 23.12
CA ARG A 188 -2.03 -6.07 23.51
C ARG A 188 -2.94 -7.03 22.77
N VAL A 189 -2.37 -7.86 21.93
CA VAL A 189 -3.08 -8.85 21.13
C VAL A 189 -2.89 -10.24 21.74
N MET A 190 -4.02 -10.93 21.97
CA MET A 190 -4.06 -12.27 22.56
C MET A 190 -5.06 -13.13 21.78
N TYR A 191 -4.71 -14.39 21.56
CA TYR A 191 -5.64 -15.36 21.02
C TYR A 191 -6.52 -15.94 22.14
N LYS A 192 -7.84 -15.87 21.98
CA LYS A 192 -8.83 -16.38 22.95
C LYS A 192 -9.61 -17.60 22.47
N GLY A 193 -9.38 -18.03 21.21
CA GLY A 193 -10.04 -19.19 20.64
C GLY A 193 -9.36 -20.51 21.02
N ASP A 194 -9.92 -21.63 20.55
CA ASP A 194 -9.29 -22.93 20.65
C ASP A 194 -8.12 -23.05 19.65
N LYS A 195 -6.91 -23.06 20.18
CA LYS A 195 -5.68 -23.13 19.38
C LYS A 195 -5.57 -24.41 18.55
N LYS A 196 -6.20 -25.52 18.99
CA LYS A 196 -6.15 -26.81 18.29
C LYS A 196 -7.07 -26.81 17.05
N ASN A 197 -8.12 -26.02 17.09
CA ASN A 197 -9.11 -25.92 16.02
C ASN A 197 -8.91 -24.64 15.16
N PHE A 198 -7.79 -23.94 15.32
CA PHE A 198 -7.45 -22.83 14.44
C PHE A 198 -7.08 -23.35 13.05
N GLY A 199 -7.75 -22.86 12.03
CA GLY A 199 -7.54 -23.36 10.66
C GLY A 199 -8.08 -22.42 9.58
N THR A 200 -8.46 -23.03 8.46
CA THR A 200 -8.81 -22.33 7.22
C THR A 200 -9.95 -21.33 7.37
N SER A 201 -10.94 -21.59 8.22
CA SER A 201 -12.06 -20.67 8.41
C SER A 201 -11.65 -19.35 9.06
N GLN A 202 -10.78 -19.40 10.07
CA GLN A 202 -10.27 -18.20 10.73
C GLN A 202 -9.35 -17.41 9.80
N LEU A 203 -8.51 -18.12 9.02
CA LEU A 203 -7.64 -17.49 8.04
C LEU A 203 -8.43 -16.83 6.91
N ALA A 204 -9.50 -17.45 6.44
CA ALA A 204 -10.34 -16.89 5.38
C ALA A 204 -10.96 -15.55 5.74
N GLU A 205 -11.31 -15.33 7.02
CA GLU A 205 -11.79 -14.02 7.46
C GLU A 205 -10.69 -12.96 7.39
N MET A 206 -9.47 -13.29 7.80
CA MET A 206 -8.32 -12.38 7.71
C MET A 206 -7.94 -12.09 6.26
N GLU A 207 -8.01 -13.07 5.37
CA GLU A 207 -7.71 -12.90 3.94
C GLU A 207 -8.64 -11.90 3.23
N LYS A 208 -9.88 -11.72 3.70
CA LYS A 208 -10.79 -10.70 3.16
C LYS A 208 -10.23 -9.29 3.29
N HIS A 209 -9.41 -9.02 4.31
CA HIS A 209 -8.76 -7.73 4.50
C HIS A 209 -7.75 -7.40 3.38
N LYS A 210 -7.23 -8.39 2.67
CA LYS A 210 -6.38 -8.16 1.48
C LYS A 210 -7.09 -7.40 0.36
N LEU A 211 -8.43 -7.33 0.38
CA LEU A 211 -9.23 -6.58 -0.59
C LEU A 211 -9.36 -5.09 -0.25
N LEU A 212 -9.00 -4.68 0.97
CA LEU A 212 -9.04 -3.29 1.40
C LEU A 212 -8.05 -2.44 0.60
N SER A 213 -8.39 -1.19 0.33
CA SER A 213 -7.63 -0.34 -0.58
C SER A 213 -6.20 -0.04 -0.09
N HIS A 214 -5.98 -0.04 1.23
CA HIS A 214 -4.67 0.16 1.85
C HIS A 214 -3.80 -1.11 1.90
N ILE A 215 -4.32 -2.27 1.50
CA ILE A 215 -3.58 -3.53 1.45
C ILE A 215 -3.43 -4.01 0.00
N ARG A 216 -4.50 -3.99 -0.78
CA ARG A 216 -4.45 -4.50 -2.17
C ARG A 216 -3.55 -3.65 -3.07
N THR A 217 -2.97 -4.29 -4.06
CA THR A 217 -2.41 -3.58 -5.21
C THR A 217 -3.57 -2.94 -5.99
N PRO A 218 -3.53 -1.63 -6.30
CA PRO A 218 -4.56 -1.01 -7.11
C PRO A 218 -4.52 -1.57 -8.53
N ASP A 219 -5.67 -1.54 -9.20
CA ASP A 219 -5.74 -2.01 -10.59
C ASP A 219 -4.93 -1.09 -11.51
N GLU A 220 -4.11 -1.67 -12.37
CA GLU A 220 -3.40 -0.95 -13.41
C GLU A 220 -4.39 -0.50 -14.50
N VAL A 221 -4.36 0.78 -14.85
CA VAL A 221 -5.00 1.25 -16.08
C VAL A 221 -4.11 0.86 -17.25
N LYS A 222 -4.42 -0.26 -17.89
CA LYS A 222 -3.72 -0.63 -19.13
C LYS A 222 -4.25 0.21 -20.27
N ASP A 223 -3.36 0.90 -20.97
CA ASP A 223 -3.66 1.59 -22.24
C ASP A 223 -4.16 0.64 -23.35
N ASN A 224 -3.99 -0.65 -23.16
CA ASN A 224 -4.47 -1.70 -24.04
C ASN A 224 -5.85 -2.20 -23.58
N LEU A 225 -6.85 -1.41 -23.86
CA LEU A 225 -8.24 -1.79 -23.80
C LEU A 225 -8.48 -2.97 -24.75
N GLU A 226 -8.83 -4.12 -24.22
CA GLU A 226 -9.60 -5.09 -25.01
C GLU A 226 -10.83 -4.36 -25.53
N LYS A 227 -10.79 -4.01 -26.82
CA LYS A 227 -11.86 -3.29 -27.50
C LYS A 227 -13.18 -4.00 -27.23
N GLY A 228 -14.05 -3.41 -26.41
CA GLY A 228 -15.45 -3.72 -26.39
C GLY A 228 -16.17 -4.02 -25.08
N LYS A 229 -15.54 -4.05 -23.89
CA LYS A 229 -16.26 -4.48 -22.68
C LYS A 229 -16.50 -3.44 -21.59
N ILE A 230 -15.72 -2.37 -21.50
CA ILE A 230 -15.96 -1.23 -20.60
C ILE A 230 -15.57 0.05 -21.33
N PRO A 231 -16.40 1.10 -21.35
CA PRO A 231 -16.02 2.38 -21.93
C PRO A 231 -14.75 2.92 -21.27
N GLU A 232 -13.84 3.47 -22.06
CA GLU A 232 -12.56 4.02 -21.59
C GLU A 232 -12.76 5.03 -20.45
N LYS A 233 -13.80 5.84 -20.55
CA LYS A 233 -14.25 6.78 -19.54
C LYS A 233 -14.52 6.12 -18.18
N ALA A 234 -15.20 4.98 -18.16
CA ALA A 234 -15.51 4.26 -16.94
C ALA A 234 -14.25 3.62 -16.30
N LYS A 235 -13.24 3.28 -17.11
CA LYS A 235 -11.98 2.74 -16.59
C LYS A 235 -11.18 3.79 -15.83
N LEU A 236 -10.96 4.96 -16.43
CA LEU A 236 -10.25 6.07 -15.80
C LEU A 236 -10.91 6.47 -14.48
N TYR A 237 -12.24 6.63 -14.53
CA TYR A 237 -13.02 6.92 -13.34
C TYR A 237 -12.88 5.86 -12.26
N ASN A 238 -13.05 4.59 -12.60
CA ASN A 238 -12.94 3.48 -11.64
C ASN A 238 -11.55 3.36 -11.02
N THR A 239 -10.52 3.74 -11.78
CA THR A 239 -9.15 3.66 -11.28
C THR A 239 -8.78 4.81 -10.36
N TYR A 240 -9.11 6.03 -10.76
CA TYR A 240 -8.60 7.22 -10.08
C TYR A 240 -9.61 7.92 -9.18
N CYS A 241 -10.91 7.72 -9.43
CA CYS A 241 -11.96 8.50 -8.78
C CYS A 241 -12.87 7.66 -7.87
N ALA A 242 -13.20 6.42 -8.30
CA ALA A 242 -14.21 5.60 -7.64
C ALA A 242 -13.82 5.16 -6.22
N ALA A 243 -12.53 5.07 -5.90
CA ALA A 243 -12.07 4.76 -4.55
C ALA A 243 -12.60 5.75 -3.50
N CYS A 244 -12.75 7.02 -3.91
CA CYS A 244 -13.28 8.07 -3.04
C CYS A 244 -14.75 8.39 -3.38
N HIS A 245 -15.04 8.62 -4.66
CA HIS A 245 -16.37 9.09 -5.10
C HIS A 245 -17.37 7.96 -5.36
N GLN A 246 -17.01 6.71 -5.09
CA GLN A 246 -17.75 5.48 -5.34
C GLN A 246 -17.97 5.19 -6.83
N ASN A 247 -18.29 3.94 -7.19
CA ASN A 247 -18.48 3.54 -8.60
C ASN A 247 -19.67 4.25 -9.29
N ASP A 248 -20.63 4.71 -8.51
CA ASP A 248 -21.83 5.42 -9.00
C ASP A 248 -21.69 6.95 -8.91
N GLY A 249 -20.55 7.46 -8.47
CA GLY A 249 -20.29 8.90 -8.35
C GLY A 249 -21.10 9.63 -7.28
N LYS A 250 -21.70 8.91 -6.31
CA LYS A 250 -22.50 9.52 -5.25
C LYS A 250 -21.70 9.90 -4.00
N GLY A 251 -20.41 9.54 -3.96
CA GLY A 251 -19.58 9.72 -2.77
C GLY A 251 -20.01 8.81 -1.64
N ASP A 252 -19.43 9.02 -0.46
CA ASP A 252 -19.76 8.23 0.75
C ASP A 252 -20.75 8.95 1.69
N GLY A 253 -21.20 10.13 1.28
CA GLY A 253 -22.11 10.95 2.07
C GLY A 253 -21.50 11.61 3.31
N ASN A 254 -20.20 11.46 3.54
CA ASN A 254 -19.51 12.00 4.73
C ASN A 254 -18.19 12.69 4.39
N ARG A 255 -17.20 11.97 3.88
CA ARG A 255 -15.86 12.48 3.56
C ARG A 255 -15.73 12.91 2.11
N PHE A 256 -16.35 12.16 1.22
CA PHE A 256 -16.22 12.32 -0.21
C PHE A 256 -17.53 12.81 -0.83
N PRO A 257 -17.51 13.96 -1.50
CA PRO A 257 -18.71 14.51 -2.09
C PRO A 257 -19.22 13.70 -3.28
N PRO A 258 -20.51 13.79 -3.62
CA PRO A 258 -21.02 13.33 -4.90
C PRO A 258 -20.42 14.14 -6.04
N LEU A 259 -20.34 13.54 -7.23
CA LEU A 259 -19.92 14.19 -8.48
C LEU A 259 -21.12 14.37 -9.42
N GLY A 260 -21.95 13.33 -9.56
CA GLY A 260 -23.05 13.31 -10.50
C GLY A 260 -24.07 14.42 -10.24
N GLY A 261 -24.27 15.30 -11.23
CA GLY A 261 -25.26 16.36 -11.20
C GLY A 261 -24.99 17.55 -10.27
N THR A 262 -23.75 17.62 -9.70
CA THR A 262 -23.38 18.73 -8.82
C THR A 262 -22.99 19.98 -9.62
N ASP A 263 -23.11 21.14 -8.99
CA ASP A 263 -22.65 22.43 -9.54
C ASP A 263 -21.12 22.45 -9.74
N TRP A 264 -20.39 21.69 -8.99
CA TRP A 264 -18.93 21.52 -9.13
C TRP A 264 -18.54 20.83 -10.45
N VAL A 265 -19.36 19.91 -10.94
CA VAL A 265 -19.08 19.14 -12.17
C VAL A 265 -19.79 19.76 -13.38
N THR A 266 -21.02 20.25 -13.21
CA THR A 266 -21.84 20.80 -14.31
C THR A 266 -21.71 22.32 -14.50
N GLY A 267 -21.06 23.00 -13.56
CA GLY A 267 -20.88 24.45 -13.55
C GLY A 267 -19.64 24.94 -14.30
N ASP A 268 -18.81 25.72 -13.64
CA ASP A 268 -17.60 26.33 -14.25
C ASP A 268 -16.54 25.27 -14.58
N LYS A 269 -16.32 25.06 -15.89
CA LYS A 269 -15.32 24.13 -16.41
C LYS A 269 -13.89 24.43 -15.95
N THR A 270 -13.55 25.73 -15.81
CA THR A 270 -12.21 26.13 -15.35
C THR A 270 -12.00 25.73 -13.90
N LYS A 271 -13.02 25.91 -13.06
CA LYS A 271 -12.99 25.46 -11.66
C LYS A 271 -12.85 23.95 -11.57
N LEU A 272 -13.62 23.19 -12.38
CA LEU A 272 -13.55 21.73 -12.43
C LEU A 272 -12.15 21.25 -12.84
N LEU A 273 -11.61 21.78 -13.94
CA LEU A 273 -10.27 21.43 -14.43
C LEU A 273 -9.17 21.77 -13.41
N ASN A 274 -9.24 22.95 -12.78
CA ASN A 274 -8.27 23.30 -11.74
C ASN A 274 -8.36 22.37 -10.55
N THR A 275 -9.58 21.99 -10.13
CA THR A 275 -9.78 21.03 -9.03
C THR A 275 -9.18 19.67 -9.38
N LEU A 276 -9.40 19.18 -10.58
CA LEU A 276 -8.87 17.90 -11.03
C LEU A 276 -7.33 17.92 -11.13
N LEU A 277 -6.77 18.94 -11.81
CA LEU A 277 -5.35 19.00 -12.11
C LEU A 277 -4.48 19.41 -10.92
N LYS A 278 -4.97 20.28 -10.06
CA LYS A 278 -4.20 20.81 -8.90
C LYS A 278 -4.57 20.17 -7.58
N GLY A 279 -5.67 19.39 -7.57
CA GLY A 279 -6.27 18.88 -6.36
C GLY A 279 -6.99 19.97 -5.57
N LEU A 280 -7.50 19.58 -4.42
CA LEU A 280 -8.25 20.45 -3.52
C LEU A 280 -7.93 20.08 -2.07
N ASN A 281 -7.81 21.10 -1.22
CA ASN A 281 -7.58 20.90 0.21
C ASN A 281 -8.43 21.91 1.01
N GLY A 282 -9.09 21.40 2.05
CA GLY A 282 -9.90 22.22 2.94
C GLY A 282 -11.41 22.06 2.75
N GLU A 283 -12.16 22.97 3.37
CA GLU A 283 -13.60 22.91 3.41
C GLU A 283 -14.21 23.42 2.09
N ILE A 284 -15.19 22.65 1.58
CA ILE A 284 -16.01 22.98 0.43
C ILE A 284 -17.48 22.68 0.71
N VAL A 285 -18.37 23.29 -0.03
CA VAL A 285 -19.81 22.99 0.00
C VAL A 285 -20.21 22.39 -1.35
N VAL A 286 -20.86 21.22 -1.30
CA VAL A 286 -21.41 20.53 -2.48
C VAL A 286 -22.85 20.14 -2.16
N ASN A 287 -23.80 20.61 -2.97
CA ASN A 287 -25.23 20.40 -2.74
C ASN A 287 -25.66 20.79 -1.31
N ASP A 288 -25.27 21.96 -0.86
CA ASP A 288 -25.57 22.54 0.49
C ASP A 288 -24.97 21.73 1.67
N LYS A 289 -24.12 20.75 1.39
CA LYS A 289 -23.45 19.96 2.41
C LYS A 289 -21.96 20.28 2.49
N PRO A 290 -21.40 20.55 3.69
CA PRO A 290 -19.97 20.77 3.84
C PRO A 290 -19.20 19.45 3.76
N TYR A 291 -18.05 19.50 3.08
CA TYR A 291 -17.05 18.46 3.02
C TYR A 291 -15.69 19.08 3.31
N ASN A 292 -14.89 18.40 4.10
CA ASN A 292 -13.53 18.86 4.44
C ASN A 292 -12.53 17.71 4.26
N GLY A 293 -11.73 17.80 3.22
CA GLY A 293 -10.77 16.74 2.90
C GLY A 293 -9.76 17.17 1.87
N LEU A 294 -8.90 16.22 1.51
CA LEU A 294 -7.93 16.36 0.44
C LEU A 294 -8.39 15.56 -0.77
N MET A 295 -8.48 16.22 -1.92
CA MET A 295 -8.51 15.57 -3.23
C MET A 295 -7.11 15.68 -3.84
N PRO A 296 -6.44 14.57 -4.16
CA PRO A 296 -5.11 14.61 -4.77
C PRO A 296 -5.14 15.25 -6.17
N ALA A 297 -4.03 15.85 -6.57
CA ALA A 297 -3.86 16.37 -7.91
C ALA A 297 -3.76 15.21 -8.92
N HIS A 298 -4.40 15.36 -10.07
CA HIS A 298 -4.39 14.40 -11.18
C HIS A 298 -3.71 14.96 -12.44
N ASN A 299 -2.73 15.83 -12.27
CA ASN A 299 -1.94 16.48 -13.33
C ASN A 299 -1.03 15.54 -14.12
N PHE A 300 -0.97 14.28 -13.76
CA PHE A 300 -0.29 13.22 -14.51
C PHE A 300 -1.16 12.65 -15.64
N LEU A 301 -2.47 12.94 -15.66
CA LEU A 301 -3.35 12.53 -16.74
C LEU A 301 -3.11 13.40 -17.99
N LYS A 302 -3.17 12.76 -19.16
CA LYS A 302 -3.13 13.45 -20.45
C LYS A 302 -4.43 14.22 -20.69
N ASP A 303 -4.39 15.24 -21.53
CA ASP A 303 -5.57 16.07 -21.85
C ASP A 303 -6.75 15.23 -22.37
N GLU A 304 -6.47 14.21 -23.19
CA GLU A 304 -7.46 13.27 -23.71
C GLU A 304 -8.10 12.42 -22.58
N GLU A 305 -7.32 12.03 -21.60
CA GLU A 305 -7.79 11.26 -20.44
C GLU A 305 -8.67 12.12 -19.54
N VAL A 306 -8.25 13.37 -19.29
CA VAL A 306 -9.04 14.35 -18.54
C VAL A 306 -10.37 14.64 -19.24
N ALA A 307 -10.36 14.76 -20.57
CA ALA A 307 -11.59 14.99 -21.36
C ALA A 307 -12.51 13.75 -21.38
N ASN A 308 -12.01 12.57 -21.05
CA ASN A 308 -12.73 11.30 -21.05
C ASN A 308 -13.30 10.91 -19.67
N ILE A 309 -12.89 11.54 -18.59
CA ILE A 309 -13.47 11.35 -17.26
C ILE A 309 -14.74 12.17 -17.10
#